data_8bc47d11c1809067ac1817bad4d8200d
#
_entry.id   8bc47d11c1809067ac1817bad4d8200d
#
_cell.length_a   1.000
_cell.length_b   1.000
_cell.length_c   1.000
_cell.angle_alpha   90.00
_cell.angle_beta   90.00
_cell.angle_gamma   90.00
#
_symmetry.space_group_name_H-M   'P 1'
#
loop_
_entity.id
_entity.type
_entity.pdbx_description
1 polymer ?
#
loop_
_entity_poly.entity_id
_entity_poly.type
_entity_poly.pdbx_seq_one_letter_code
_entity_poly.pdbx_strand_id
1 'polypeptide(L)'
;MFAGHRWQIEGVDERRKVLQVVPHKGGRVPMFERRQAEASHDMLVAEMREVYRSDDVPAYLDAAAKELLVEGRQTYRHLKLDDLSMAADGGDLNLFLWRGSEFSAVFAVVLAMAGLNAETHDLGVTIAGATEPKVDAALATLRRMPAEDWERLPDFIKNIHSGKFDEEVPIELLKRFWLRRNRSLINDVRESIGLIAATSQPAPRQSKI
;
A
#
# COMPACT_ATOMS: atom_id res chain seq x y z
N MET A 1 -20.24 4.82 20.17
CA MET A 1 -21.05 3.59 20.41
C MET A 1 -20.60 3.00 21.74
N PHE A 2 -21.56 2.58 22.56
CA PHE A 2 -21.29 1.91 23.83
C PHE A 2 -22.32 0.78 23.99
N ALA A 3 -21.89 -0.39 24.45
CA ALA A 3 -22.73 -1.60 24.60
C ALA A 3 -23.57 -1.95 23.36
N GLY A 4 -23.02 -1.81 22.15
CA GLY A 4 -23.72 -2.12 20.89
C GLY A 4 -24.75 -1.08 20.43
N HIS A 5 -24.98 -0.02 21.21
CA HIS A 5 -25.97 1.04 20.90
C HIS A 5 -25.28 2.36 20.56
N ARG A 6 -26.00 3.19 19.78
CA ARG A 6 -25.57 4.57 19.51
C ARG A 6 -26.14 5.50 20.56
N TRP A 7 -25.29 6.45 20.98
CA TRP A 7 -25.65 7.42 22.02
C TRP A 7 -25.25 8.82 21.55
N GLN A 8 -26.08 9.79 21.80
CA GLN A 8 -25.77 11.20 21.66
C GLN A 8 -25.38 11.74 23.03
N ILE A 9 -24.28 12.49 23.12
CA ILE A 9 -23.90 13.16 24.35
C ILE A 9 -24.71 14.44 24.45
N GLU A 10 -25.46 14.60 25.57
CA GLU A 10 -26.21 15.81 25.89
C GLU A 10 -25.52 16.68 26.94
N GLY A 11 -24.67 16.10 27.78
CA GLY A 11 -23.93 16.83 28.79
C GLY A 11 -22.69 16.12 29.28
N VAL A 12 -21.74 16.92 29.75
CA VAL A 12 -20.48 16.46 30.35
C VAL A 12 -20.33 17.11 31.72
N ASP A 13 -20.31 16.31 32.78
CA ASP A 13 -19.98 16.76 34.12
C ASP A 13 -18.52 16.38 34.42
N GLU A 14 -17.61 17.31 34.18
CA GLU A 14 -16.20 17.07 34.37
C GLU A 14 -15.81 16.82 35.84
N ARG A 15 -16.55 17.40 36.79
CA ARG A 15 -16.27 17.21 38.23
C ARG A 15 -16.62 15.82 38.71
N ARG A 16 -17.76 15.31 38.22
CA ARG A 16 -18.25 13.96 38.54
C ARG A 16 -17.76 12.90 37.59
N LYS A 17 -17.08 13.28 36.47
CA LYS A 17 -16.66 12.39 35.37
C LYS A 17 -17.83 11.58 34.79
N VAL A 18 -18.97 12.24 34.63
CA VAL A 18 -20.21 11.64 34.12
C VAL A 18 -20.53 12.23 32.76
N LEU A 19 -20.85 11.35 31.80
CA LEU A 19 -21.45 11.71 30.51
C LEU A 19 -22.93 11.43 30.55
N GLN A 20 -23.73 12.44 30.27
CA GLN A 20 -25.18 12.27 30.06
C GLN A 20 -25.40 11.95 28.59
N VAL A 21 -26.05 10.82 28.30
CA VAL A 21 -26.22 10.33 26.93
C VAL A 21 -27.67 9.87 26.72
N VAL A 22 -28.17 10.08 25.51
CA VAL A 22 -29.48 9.57 25.08
C VAL A 22 -29.32 8.63 23.89
N PRO A 23 -30.23 7.65 23.71
CA PRO A 23 -30.19 6.77 22.55
C PRO A 23 -30.35 7.57 21.25
N HIS A 24 -29.48 7.29 20.25
CA HIS A 24 -29.52 7.97 18.98
C HIS A 24 -29.63 6.99 17.81
N LYS A 25 -30.60 7.20 16.92
CA LYS A 25 -30.89 6.29 15.79
C LYS A 25 -30.17 6.71 14.49
N GLY A 26 -29.60 7.89 14.42
CA GLY A 26 -28.93 8.46 13.24
C GLY A 26 -27.41 8.59 13.41
N GLY A 27 -26.75 9.11 12.38
CA GLY A 27 -25.33 9.42 12.38
C GLY A 27 -24.43 8.34 11.76
N ARG A 28 -23.20 8.73 11.37
CA ARG A 28 -22.18 7.80 10.91
C ARG A 28 -21.77 6.86 12.05
N VAL A 29 -21.69 5.58 11.76
CA VAL A 29 -21.02 4.63 12.67
C VAL A 29 -19.56 5.10 12.77
N PRO A 30 -19.01 5.29 14.00
CA PRO A 30 -17.57 5.50 14.12
C PRO A 30 -16.88 4.32 13.45
N MET A 31 -16.20 4.56 12.35
CA MET A 31 -15.26 3.60 11.81
C MET A 31 -14.04 3.72 12.70
N PHE A 32 -13.87 2.77 13.60
CA PHE A 32 -12.56 2.59 14.20
C PHE A 32 -11.64 2.25 13.04
N GLU A 33 -10.65 3.09 12.80
CA GLU A 33 -9.57 2.74 11.90
C GLU A 33 -9.12 1.33 12.29
N ARG A 34 -9.18 0.40 11.34
CA ARG A 34 -8.58 -0.92 11.56
C ARG A 34 -7.19 -0.63 12.09
N ARG A 35 -6.82 -1.20 13.25
CA ARG A 35 -5.41 -1.28 13.62
C ARG A 35 -4.69 -1.64 12.33
N GLN A 36 -3.72 -0.81 11.94
CA GLN A 36 -2.88 -1.14 10.80
C GLN A 36 -2.49 -2.59 11.00
N ALA A 37 -2.85 -3.45 10.04
CA ALA A 37 -2.41 -4.83 10.07
C ALA A 37 -0.91 -4.81 10.31
N GLU A 38 -0.40 -5.73 11.12
CA GLU A 38 1.04 -5.82 11.35
C GLU A 38 1.74 -5.84 9.99
N ALA A 39 2.82 -5.05 9.87
CA ALA A 39 3.53 -4.92 8.61
C ALA A 39 4.04 -6.30 8.16
N SER A 40 3.66 -6.71 6.96
CA SER A 40 4.17 -7.92 6.34
C SER A 40 5.64 -7.73 5.96
N HIS A 41 6.49 -8.65 6.36
CA HIS A 41 7.91 -8.65 6.01
C HIS A 41 8.13 -9.15 4.57
N ASP A 42 9.15 -8.65 3.89
CA ASP A 42 9.52 -9.06 2.52
C ASP A 42 9.60 -10.58 2.35
N MET A 43 10.19 -11.28 3.31
CA MET A 43 10.34 -12.74 3.27
C MET A 43 8.98 -13.46 3.26
N LEU A 44 8.02 -12.99 4.06
CA LEU A 44 6.68 -13.55 4.08
C LEU A 44 5.97 -13.39 2.73
N VAL A 45 6.09 -12.23 2.12
CA VAL A 45 5.47 -11.94 0.80
C VAL A 45 6.14 -12.75 -0.30
N ALA A 46 7.45 -12.94 -0.24
CA ALA A 46 8.19 -13.80 -1.17
C ALA A 46 7.74 -15.27 -1.05
N GLU A 47 7.63 -15.80 0.15
CA GLU A 47 7.11 -17.15 0.40
C GLU A 47 5.66 -17.31 -0.09
N MET A 48 4.80 -16.31 0.13
CA MET A 48 3.45 -16.30 -0.43
C MET A 48 3.47 -16.41 -1.96
N ARG A 49 4.36 -15.69 -2.64
CA ARG A 49 4.49 -15.76 -4.09
C ARG A 49 4.86 -17.16 -4.55
N GLU A 50 5.79 -17.83 -3.87
CA GLU A 50 6.16 -19.21 -4.17
C GLU A 50 5.00 -20.19 -3.94
N VAL A 51 4.18 -19.97 -2.89
CA VAL A 51 2.96 -20.75 -2.67
C VAL A 51 1.96 -20.58 -3.83
N TYR A 52 1.80 -19.37 -4.39
CA TYR A 52 0.94 -19.16 -5.56
C TYR A 52 1.48 -19.81 -6.84
N ARG A 53 2.80 -19.87 -6.99
CA ARG A 53 3.47 -20.49 -8.14
C ARG A 53 3.43 -22.01 -8.12
N SER A 54 3.52 -22.60 -6.91
CA SER A 54 3.57 -24.04 -6.74
C SER A 54 2.18 -24.68 -6.89
N ASP A 55 2.16 -25.99 -7.15
CA ASP A 55 0.94 -26.81 -7.08
C ASP A 55 0.82 -27.56 -5.75
N ASP A 56 1.81 -27.46 -4.87
CA ASP A 56 1.83 -28.15 -3.58
C ASP A 56 0.74 -27.60 -2.65
N VAL A 57 -0.02 -28.49 -2.05
CA VAL A 57 -1.06 -28.14 -1.07
C VAL A 57 -0.57 -28.50 0.33
N PRO A 58 -0.29 -27.51 1.18
CA PRO A 58 0.17 -27.76 2.53
C PRO A 58 -0.79 -28.65 3.33
N ALA A 59 -0.26 -29.67 3.98
CA ALA A 59 -1.07 -30.67 4.67
C ALA A 59 -1.86 -30.12 5.86
N TYR A 60 -1.45 -28.98 6.42
CA TYR A 60 -2.09 -28.31 7.55
C TYR A 60 -3.33 -27.49 7.19
N LEU A 61 -3.62 -27.30 5.90
CA LEU A 61 -4.79 -26.54 5.46
C LEU A 61 -6.07 -27.39 5.65
N ASP A 62 -7.11 -26.76 6.20
CA ASP A 62 -8.47 -27.32 6.19
C ASP A 62 -9.11 -27.24 4.80
N ALA A 63 -10.35 -27.73 4.66
CA ALA A 63 -11.04 -27.76 3.38
C ALA A 63 -11.29 -26.35 2.81
N ALA A 64 -11.72 -25.40 3.65
CA ALA A 64 -12.01 -24.03 3.22
C ALA A 64 -10.72 -23.29 2.78
N ALA A 65 -9.63 -23.45 3.52
CA ALA A 65 -8.35 -22.85 3.16
C ALA A 65 -7.78 -23.43 1.85
N LYS A 66 -8.01 -24.73 1.58
CA LYS A 66 -7.64 -25.34 0.29
C LYS A 66 -8.42 -24.77 -0.88
N GLU A 67 -9.72 -24.56 -0.71
CA GLU A 67 -10.57 -23.91 -1.74
C GLU A 67 -10.09 -22.49 -2.03
N LEU A 68 -9.83 -21.67 -1.00
CA LEU A 68 -9.29 -20.32 -1.16
C LEU A 68 -7.92 -20.31 -1.84
N LEU A 69 -7.04 -21.28 -1.52
CA LEU A 69 -5.75 -21.39 -2.17
C LEU A 69 -5.89 -21.71 -3.67
N VAL A 70 -6.82 -22.59 -4.04
CA VAL A 70 -7.11 -22.90 -5.44
C VAL A 70 -7.62 -21.67 -6.18
N GLU A 71 -8.55 -20.92 -5.60
CA GLU A 71 -9.10 -19.69 -6.16
C GLU A 71 -8.00 -18.63 -6.33
N GLY A 72 -7.18 -18.42 -5.30
CA GLY A 72 -6.05 -17.48 -5.35
C GLY A 72 -5.05 -17.83 -6.45
N ARG A 73 -4.70 -19.12 -6.63
CA ARG A 73 -3.83 -19.59 -7.72
C ARG A 73 -4.44 -19.41 -9.10
N GLN A 74 -5.74 -19.64 -9.23
CA GLN A 74 -6.45 -19.39 -10.49
C GLN A 74 -6.37 -17.91 -10.86
N THR A 75 -6.62 -17.02 -9.92
CA THR A 75 -6.51 -15.57 -10.10
C THR A 75 -5.08 -15.16 -10.45
N TYR A 76 -4.09 -15.67 -9.73
CA TYR A 76 -2.66 -15.42 -9.98
C TYR A 76 -2.27 -15.76 -11.42
N ARG A 77 -2.69 -16.94 -11.91
CA ARG A 77 -2.43 -17.41 -13.29
C ARG A 77 -3.24 -16.63 -14.33
N HIS A 78 -4.51 -16.33 -14.03
CA HIS A 78 -5.38 -15.55 -14.92
C HIS A 78 -4.81 -14.15 -15.17
N LEU A 79 -4.33 -13.49 -14.14
CA LEU A 79 -3.69 -12.18 -14.21
C LEU A 79 -2.24 -12.23 -14.70
N LYS A 80 -1.69 -13.43 -14.94
CA LYS A 80 -0.29 -13.65 -15.39
C LYS A 80 0.75 -12.98 -14.48
N LEU A 81 0.55 -13.04 -13.16
CA LEU A 81 1.38 -12.35 -12.18
C LEU A 81 2.81 -12.91 -12.03
N ASP A 82 3.15 -13.97 -12.76
CA ASP A 82 4.55 -14.40 -12.97
C ASP A 82 5.30 -13.43 -13.87
N ASP A 83 4.65 -12.96 -14.93
CA ASP A 83 5.25 -12.18 -16.01
C ASP A 83 4.89 -10.69 -15.90
N LEU A 84 3.68 -10.38 -15.37
CA LEU A 84 3.15 -9.03 -15.29
C LEU A 84 3.13 -8.53 -13.85
N SER A 85 3.58 -7.29 -13.67
CA SER A 85 3.51 -6.61 -12.37
C SER A 85 2.27 -5.73 -12.21
N MET A 86 1.48 -5.55 -13.28
CA MET A 86 0.33 -4.65 -13.29
C MET A 86 -0.94 -5.36 -13.77
N ALA A 87 -2.07 -5.07 -13.12
CA ALA A 87 -3.39 -5.52 -13.55
C ALA A 87 -4.43 -4.41 -13.35
N ALA A 88 -5.25 -4.16 -14.37
CA ALA A 88 -6.35 -3.20 -14.28
C ALA A 88 -7.54 -3.81 -13.54
N ASP A 89 -8.20 -3.00 -12.70
CA ASP A 89 -9.39 -3.36 -11.96
C ASP A 89 -10.31 -2.14 -11.78
N GLY A 90 -11.53 -2.19 -12.35
CA GLY A 90 -12.57 -1.18 -12.13
C GLY A 90 -12.22 0.27 -12.44
N GLY A 91 -11.19 0.52 -13.26
CA GLY A 91 -10.67 1.87 -13.58
C GLY A 91 -9.43 2.25 -12.77
N ASP A 92 -9.02 1.43 -11.83
CA ASP A 92 -7.78 1.54 -11.08
C ASP A 92 -6.72 0.57 -11.64
N LEU A 93 -5.47 0.78 -11.27
CA LEU A 93 -4.37 -0.10 -11.65
C LEU A 93 -3.69 -0.65 -10.40
N ASN A 94 -3.69 -1.97 -10.25
CA ASN A 94 -2.94 -2.66 -9.20
C ASN A 94 -1.53 -2.96 -9.69
N LEU A 95 -0.54 -2.53 -8.90
CA LEU A 95 0.87 -2.84 -9.12
C LEU A 95 1.33 -3.82 -8.04
N PHE A 96 1.65 -5.04 -8.43
CA PHE A 96 2.09 -6.13 -7.56
C PHE A 96 3.60 -6.08 -7.39
N LEU A 97 4.04 -5.62 -6.23
CA LEU A 97 5.46 -5.43 -5.93
C LEU A 97 6.10 -6.69 -5.36
N TRP A 98 5.30 -7.57 -4.77
CA TRP A 98 5.76 -8.76 -4.06
C TRP A 98 6.82 -8.46 -3.00
N ARG A 99 6.65 -7.34 -2.33
CA ARG A 99 7.50 -6.83 -1.26
C ARG A 99 6.65 -6.55 -0.02
N GLY A 100 7.30 -6.43 1.12
CA GLY A 100 6.65 -6.15 2.40
C GLY A 100 5.94 -4.80 2.46
N SER A 101 5.11 -4.62 3.48
CA SER A 101 4.26 -3.44 3.64
C SER A 101 5.04 -2.13 3.77
N GLU A 102 6.22 -2.15 4.42
CA GLU A 102 7.06 -0.95 4.55
C GLU A 102 7.62 -0.50 3.20
N PHE A 103 8.04 -1.45 2.35
CA PHE A 103 8.46 -1.15 0.99
C PHE A 103 7.31 -0.56 0.17
N SER A 104 6.13 -1.19 0.20
CA SER A 104 4.94 -0.73 -0.52
C SER A 104 4.52 0.67 -0.06
N ALA A 105 4.63 0.99 1.24
CA ALA A 105 4.34 2.31 1.77
C ALA A 105 5.29 3.39 1.24
N VAL A 106 6.60 3.12 1.20
CA VAL A 106 7.58 4.05 0.61
C VAL A 106 7.34 4.18 -0.90
N PHE A 107 7.04 3.08 -1.59
CA PHE A 107 6.75 3.09 -3.03
C PHE A 107 5.52 3.95 -3.34
N ALA A 108 4.44 3.87 -2.53
CA ALA A 108 3.26 4.72 -2.69
C ALA A 108 3.59 6.21 -2.54
N VAL A 109 4.46 6.60 -1.59
CA VAL A 109 4.92 7.99 -1.45
C VAL A 109 5.72 8.44 -2.68
N VAL A 110 6.55 7.57 -3.24
CA VAL A 110 7.30 7.85 -4.48
C VAL A 110 6.37 8.05 -5.67
N LEU A 111 5.32 7.25 -5.79
CA LEU A 111 4.29 7.44 -6.82
C LEU A 111 3.51 8.74 -6.61
N ALA A 112 3.22 9.11 -5.36
CA ALA A 112 2.58 10.40 -5.05
C ALA A 112 3.45 11.58 -5.47
N MET A 113 4.77 11.51 -5.29
CA MET A 113 5.72 12.52 -5.79
C MET A 113 5.67 12.65 -7.31
N ALA A 114 5.38 11.56 -8.03
CA ALA A 114 5.17 11.57 -9.48
C ALA A 114 3.73 11.98 -9.91
N GLY A 115 2.89 12.43 -8.98
CA GLY A 115 1.53 12.90 -9.25
C GLY A 115 0.49 11.79 -9.39
N LEU A 116 0.77 10.59 -8.91
CA LEU A 116 -0.17 9.48 -8.90
C LEU A 116 -0.83 9.33 -7.52
N ASN A 117 -2.13 9.00 -7.50
CA ASN A 117 -2.81 8.70 -6.24
C ASN A 117 -2.71 7.20 -5.94
N ALA A 118 -1.72 6.84 -5.14
CA ALA A 118 -1.41 5.45 -4.79
C ALA A 118 -1.80 5.16 -3.34
N GLU A 119 -2.38 3.97 -3.11
CA GLU A 119 -2.69 3.41 -1.80
C GLU A 119 -2.12 2.00 -1.70
N THR A 120 -1.67 1.61 -0.51
CA THR A 120 -1.07 0.29 -0.30
C THR A 120 -2.12 -0.79 -0.16
N HIS A 121 -1.83 -1.96 -0.70
CA HIS A 121 -2.50 -3.23 -0.40
C HIS A 121 -1.45 -4.29 -0.01
N ASP A 122 -1.89 -5.47 0.39
CA ASP A 122 -1.01 -6.50 0.97
C ASP A 122 0.15 -6.94 0.06
N LEU A 123 -0.02 -6.85 -1.25
CA LEU A 123 0.97 -7.33 -2.24
C LEU A 123 1.62 -6.19 -3.05
N GLY A 124 1.27 -4.93 -2.76
CA GLY A 124 1.77 -3.80 -3.52
C GLY A 124 0.98 -2.51 -3.35
N VAL A 125 0.63 -1.85 -4.46
CA VAL A 125 -0.10 -0.59 -4.46
C VAL A 125 -1.21 -0.56 -5.50
N THR A 126 -2.35 0.04 -5.14
CA THR A 126 -3.42 0.39 -6.07
C THR A 126 -3.27 1.86 -6.46
N ILE A 127 -3.34 2.17 -7.75
CA ILE A 127 -3.19 3.52 -8.29
C ILE A 127 -4.53 3.95 -8.87
N ALA A 128 -5.21 4.85 -8.17
CA ALA A 128 -6.56 5.26 -8.51
C ALA A 128 -6.60 6.06 -9.83
N GLY A 129 -7.54 5.69 -10.71
CA GLY A 129 -7.78 6.36 -11.98
C GLY A 129 -6.56 6.39 -12.91
N ALA A 130 -5.70 5.36 -12.85
CA ALA A 130 -4.49 5.27 -13.63
C ALA A 130 -4.59 4.21 -14.73
N THR A 131 -3.85 4.44 -15.82
CA THR A 131 -3.63 3.47 -16.90
C THR A 131 -2.17 3.08 -16.95
N GLU A 132 -1.86 1.90 -17.49
CA GLU A 132 -0.47 1.45 -17.66
C GLU A 132 0.44 2.51 -18.30
N PRO A 133 0.08 3.17 -19.43
CA PRO A 133 0.93 4.20 -20.03
C PRO A 133 1.20 5.38 -19.10
N LYS A 134 0.23 5.76 -18.25
CA LYS A 134 0.40 6.85 -17.30
C LYS A 134 1.39 6.47 -16.19
N VAL A 135 1.31 5.24 -15.71
CA VAL A 135 2.25 4.70 -14.71
C VAL A 135 3.64 4.55 -15.31
N ASP A 136 3.77 4.02 -16.51
CA ASP A 136 5.05 3.90 -17.21
C ASP A 136 5.73 5.26 -17.41
N ALA A 137 4.98 6.29 -17.79
CA ALA A 137 5.49 7.66 -17.92
C ALA A 137 5.98 8.22 -16.58
N ALA A 138 5.25 7.96 -15.49
CA ALA A 138 5.63 8.36 -14.14
C ALA A 138 6.91 7.64 -13.68
N LEU A 139 6.99 6.33 -13.87
CA LEU A 139 8.19 5.53 -13.55
C LEU A 139 9.40 5.98 -14.39
N ALA A 140 9.22 6.32 -15.66
CA ALA A 140 10.27 6.85 -16.51
C ALA A 140 10.77 8.22 -16.03
N THR A 141 9.90 9.06 -15.48
CA THR A 141 10.25 10.34 -14.87
C THR A 141 11.05 10.14 -13.59
N LEU A 142 10.57 9.29 -12.70
CA LEU A 142 11.23 8.94 -11.42
C LEU A 142 12.65 8.38 -11.64
N ARG A 143 12.82 7.58 -12.69
CA ARG A 143 14.13 7.00 -13.03
C ARG A 143 15.19 8.02 -13.39
N ARG A 144 14.77 9.15 -13.99
CA ARG A 144 15.67 10.25 -14.40
C ARG A 144 15.84 11.29 -13.30
N MET A 145 15.11 11.14 -12.20
CA MET A 145 15.09 12.13 -11.13
C MET A 145 16.44 12.22 -10.42
N PRO A 146 16.99 13.43 -10.25
CA PRO A 146 18.22 13.66 -9.50
C PRO A 146 18.14 13.17 -8.06
N ALA A 147 19.27 12.81 -7.48
CA ALA A 147 19.32 12.26 -6.13
C ALA A 147 18.80 13.24 -5.06
N GLU A 148 19.05 14.52 -5.24
CA GLU A 148 18.59 15.61 -4.36
C GLU A 148 17.08 15.76 -4.31
N ASP A 149 16.36 15.47 -5.38
CA ASP A 149 14.90 15.57 -5.43
C ASP A 149 14.21 14.50 -4.57
N TRP A 150 14.89 13.38 -4.31
CA TRP A 150 14.38 12.32 -3.42
C TRP A 150 14.34 12.74 -1.95
N GLU A 151 15.09 13.77 -1.55
CA GLU A 151 15.01 14.35 -0.21
C GLU A 151 13.65 15.04 0.05
N ARG A 152 12.85 15.30 -1.00
CA ARG A 152 11.53 15.90 -0.92
C ARG A 152 10.39 14.90 -0.69
N LEU A 153 10.67 13.60 -0.68
CA LEU A 153 9.66 12.56 -0.46
C LEU A 153 8.73 12.81 0.72
N PRO A 154 9.20 13.29 1.89
CA PRO A 154 8.32 13.54 3.02
C PRO A 154 7.23 14.61 2.77
N ASP A 155 7.38 15.48 1.77
CA ASP A 155 6.38 16.48 1.40
C ASP A 155 5.13 15.84 0.79
N PHE A 156 5.21 14.60 0.33
CA PHE A 156 4.13 13.84 -0.30
C PHE A 156 3.45 12.85 0.66
N ILE A 157 3.83 12.84 1.93
CA ILE A 157 3.21 11.98 2.94
C ILE A 157 1.91 12.63 3.43
N LYS A 158 0.79 11.94 3.26
CA LYS A 158 -0.55 12.44 3.67
C LYS A 158 -0.64 12.73 5.18
N ASN A 159 -0.03 11.89 6.00
CA ASN A 159 0.03 12.06 7.45
C ASN A 159 1.41 11.62 7.96
N ILE A 160 2.27 12.58 8.28
CA ILE A 160 3.60 12.31 8.83
C ILE A 160 3.58 12.14 10.35
N HIS A 161 2.49 12.55 11.00
CA HIS A 161 2.29 12.43 12.45
C HIS A 161 1.80 11.01 12.75
N SER A 162 2.70 10.07 12.99
CA SER A 162 2.41 8.66 13.24
C SER A 162 2.52 8.28 14.72
N GLY A 163 3.26 9.04 15.51
CA GLY A 163 3.50 8.83 16.93
C GLY A 163 2.62 9.70 17.83
N LYS A 164 2.42 9.25 19.08
CA LYS A 164 1.58 9.93 20.06
C LYS A 164 1.99 11.38 20.35
N PHE A 165 3.26 11.69 20.20
CA PHE A 165 3.84 13.01 20.54
C PHE A 165 4.33 13.77 19.30
N ASP A 166 4.04 13.30 18.11
CA ASP A 166 4.53 13.91 16.85
C ASP A 166 3.96 15.31 16.64
N GLU A 167 2.79 15.62 17.20
CA GLU A 167 2.18 16.96 17.14
C GLU A 167 3.03 18.03 17.86
N GLU A 168 3.84 17.61 18.84
CA GLU A 168 4.76 18.50 19.60
C GLU A 168 6.12 18.63 18.89
N VAL A 169 6.37 17.89 17.83
CA VAL A 169 7.65 17.88 17.13
C VAL A 169 7.58 18.78 15.89
N PRO A 170 8.56 19.69 15.68
CA PRO A 170 8.62 20.49 14.45
C PRO A 170 8.61 19.61 13.21
N ILE A 171 7.78 19.98 12.23
CA ILE A 171 7.53 19.19 11.01
C ILE A 171 8.83 18.85 10.25
N GLU A 172 9.79 19.77 10.23
CA GLU A 172 11.07 19.55 9.55
C GLU A 172 11.93 18.46 10.23
N LEU A 173 11.77 18.28 11.55
CA LEU A 173 12.44 17.19 12.25
C LEU A 173 11.78 15.85 11.95
N LEU A 174 10.44 15.80 11.86
CA LEU A 174 9.70 14.60 11.45
C LEU A 174 10.09 14.16 10.04
N LYS A 175 10.17 15.11 9.09
CA LYS A 175 10.61 14.85 7.72
C LYS A 175 12.02 14.26 7.66
N ARG A 176 12.96 14.87 8.40
CA ARG A 176 14.35 14.38 8.48
C ARG A 176 14.44 13.01 9.13
N PHE A 177 13.65 12.77 10.18
CA PHE A 177 13.57 11.48 10.85
C PHE A 177 13.03 10.41 9.89
N TRP A 178 11.95 10.71 9.16
CA TRP A 178 11.37 9.81 8.19
C TRP A 178 12.36 9.42 7.07
N LEU A 179 13.04 10.39 6.48
CA LEU A 179 14.07 10.15 5.47
C LEU A 179 15.19 9.25 5.99
N ARG A 180 15.66 9.54 7.20
CA ARG A 180 16.74 8.75 7.81
C ARG A 180 16.32 7.32 8.08
N ARG A 181 15.11 7.13 8.60
CA ARG A 181 14.53 5.81 8.89
C ARG A 181 14.34 4.98 7.61
N ASN A 182 13.88 5.61 6.55
CA ASN A 182 13.51 4.91 5.31
C ASN A 182 14.61 4.96 4.24
N ARG A 183 15.83 5.39 4.54
CA ARG A 183 16.90 5.56 3.54
C ARG A 183 17.20 4.30 2.76
N SER A 184 17.28 3.14 3.40
CA SER A 184 17.49 1.86 2.73
C SER A 184 16.34 1.54 1.79
N LEU A 185 15.10 1.63 2.26
CA LEU A 185 13.90 1.37 1.46
C LEU A 185 13.79 2.31 0.26
N ILE A 186 14.15 3.58 0.42
CA ILE A 186 14.17 4.55 -0.69
C ILE A 186 15.15 4.11 -1.78
N ASN A 187 16.34 3.63 -1.40
CA ASN A 187 17.31 3.11 -2.36
C ASN A 187 16.78 1.85 -3.06
N ASP A 188 16.20 0.92 -2.31
CA ASP A 188 15.59 -0.30 -2.85
C ASP A 188 14.46 0.02 -3.85
N VAL A 189 13.63 1.04 -3.53
CA VAL A 189 12.57 1.52 -4.44
C VAL A 189 13.18 2.10 -5.73
N ARG A 190 14.23 2.88 -5.65
CA ARG A 190 14.92 3.44 -6.83
C ARG A 190 15.45 2.34 -7.74
N GLU A 191 16.06 1.31 -7.17
CA GLU A 191 16.54 0.13 -7.91
C GLU A 191 15.37 -0.61 -8.57
N SER A 192 14.30 -0.86 -7.81
CA SER A 192 13.11 -1.56 -8.31
C SER A 192 12.42 -0.83 -9.45
N ILE A 193 12.34 0.50 -9.42
CA ILE A 193 11.80 1.31 -10.52
C ILE A 193 12.62 1.09 -11.81
N GLY A 194 13.93 0.93 -11.68
CA GLY A 194 14.81 0.58 -12.81
C GLY A 194 14.41 -0.75 -13.45
N LEU A 195 14.10 -1.76 -12.65
CA LEU A 195 13.77 -3.11 -13.10
C LEU A 195 12.36 -3.20 -13.70
N ILE A 196 11.34 -2.63 -13.05
CA ILE A 196 9.94 -2.66 -13.49
C ILE A 196 9.80 -2.12 -14.91
N ALA A 197 10.47 -1.02 -15.21
CA ALA A 197 10.35 -0.39 -16.52
C ALA A 197 11.17 -1.08 -17.62
N ALA A 198 12.15 -1.92 -17.28
CA ALA A 198 12.84 -2.76 -18.26
C ALA A 198 11.96 -3.92 -18.75
N THR A 199 11.02 -4.36 -17.92
CA THR A 199 10.09 -5.47 -18.24
C THR A 199 8.90 -4.99 -19.09
N SER A 200 8.55 -3.70 -19.05
CA SER A 200 7.43 -3.09 -19.80
C SER A 200 7.79 -2.69 -21.23
N GLN A 201 9.02 -2.88 -21.69
CA GLN A 201 9.36 -2.62 -23.11
C GLN A 201 8.79 -3.73 -23.98
N PRO A 202 7.90 -3.44 -24.95
CA PRO A 202 7.47 -4.43 -25.92
C PRO A 202 8.67 -4.95 -26.67
N ALA A 203 8.77 -6.27 -26.81
CA ALA A 203 9.80 -6.91 -27.62
C ALA A 203 9.87 -6.22 -28.99
N PRO A 204 11.08 -5.94 -29.56
CA PRO A 204 11.21 -5.28 -30.85
C PRO A 204 10.44 -6.08 -31.88
N ARG A 205 9.46 -5.43 -32.54
CA ARG A 205 8.72 -6.04 -33.65
C ARG A 205 9.74 -6.52 -34.69
N GLN A 206 9.90 -7.82 -34.78
CA GLN A 206 10.66 -8.39 -35.92
C GLN A 206 9.94 -7.96 -37.20
N SER A 207 10.55 -7.01 -37.90
CA SER A 207 10.18 -6.64 -39.25
C SER A 207 10.34 -7.90 -40.13
N LYS A 208 9.22 -8.48 -40.54
CA LYS A 208 9.24 -9.47 -41.60
C LYS A 208 9.58 -8.72 -42.89
N ILE A 209 10.79 -9.01 -43.40
CA ILE A 209 11.17 -8.79 -44.80
C ILE A 209 10.48 -9.82 -45.68
#